data_9c23c614a7d347371ea93e5527f56a83
#
_entry.id   9c23c614a7d347371ea93e5527f56a83
#
_cell.length_a   1.000
_cell.length_b   1.000
_cell.length_c   1.000
_cell.angle_alpha   90.00
_cell.angle_beta   90.00
_cell.angle_gamma   90.00
#
_symmetry.space_group_name_H-M   'P 1'
#
loop_
_entity.id
_entity.type
_entity.pdbx_description
1 polymer ?
#
loop_
_entity_poly.entity_id
_entity_poly.type
_entity_poly.pdbx_seq_one_letter_code
_entity_poly.pdbx_strand_id
1 'polypeptide(L)'
;MSTQETHGVSRTEAREVGAAFLDALAIRDLAAVRLLLADRVRFRMLLPSGLMTEAHADGTIGRFIGWFADADRFDVEASSAGEVEGRAAVTYRFRLHDADGWRLIEQHLMLDVDADGRVEAIDLLCSGFRSLVADGSDRVHRFDAGDLGCADGLAEEFRRHMQQIPVGHVLMVSTRDPAAKEDLPPLARMMGHVVRSIEAPGDGRLLMSVERGR
;
A
#
# COMPACT_ATOMS: atom_id res chain seq x y z
N MET A 1 17.03 -41.05 35.75
CA MET A 1 16.40 -40.53 34.51
C MET A 1 15.74 -39.23 34.89
N SER A 2 16.45 -38.10 34.69
CA SER A 2 15.92 -36.77 34.96
C SER A 2 15.22 -36.26 33.70
N THR A 3 13.93 -36.16 33.77
CA THR A 3 13.11 -35.49 32.76
C THR A 3 13.43 -33.98 32.84
N GLN A 4 14.18 -33.50 31.86
CA GLN A 4 14.30 -32.02 31.65
C GLN A 4 12.90 -31.55 31.19
N GLU A 5 12.20 -30.89 32.12
CA GLU A 5 11.06 -30.03 31.76
C GLU A 5 11.63 -28.87 30.99
N THR A 6 11.48 -28.90 29.66
CA THR A 6 11.62 -27.71 28.83
C THR A 6 10.52 -26.74 29.26
N HIS A 7 10.87 -25.72 30.04
CA HIS A 7 10.02 -24.57 30.32
C HIS A 7 9.84 -23.83 28.99
N GLY A 8 8.89 -24.27 28.21
CA GLY A 8 8.40 -23.49 27.05
C GLY A 8 7.65 -22.25 27.56
N VAL A 9 7.84 -21.14 26.91
CA VAL A 9 7.07 -19.91 27.14
C VAL A 9 5.58 -20.22 27.11
N SER A 10 4.82 -19.66 28.05
CA SER A 10 3.38 -19.88 28.11
C SER A 10 2.69 -19.21 26.92
N ARG A 11 1.56 -19.76 26.46
CA ARG A 11 0.76 -19.18 25.37
C ARG A 11 0.34 -17.73 25.66
N THR A 12 0.06 -17.41 26.92
CA THR A 12 -0.29 -16.05 27.37
C THR A 12 0.88 -15.11 27.19
N GLU A 13 2.07 -15.52 27.59
CA GLU A 13 3.31 -14.73 27.49
C GLU A 13 3.72 -14.47 26.03
N ALA A 14 3.65 -15.48 25.16
CA ALA A 14 3.88 -15.29 23.72
C ALA A 14 2.94 -14.25 23.13
N ARG A 15 1.63 -14.31 23.45
CA ARG A 15 0.65 -13.33 23.02
C ARG A 15 0.95 -11.92 23.53
N GLU A 16 1.35 -11.78 24.79
CA GLU A 16 1.69 -10.49 25.40
C GLU A 16 2.91 -9.86 24.73
N VAL A 17 3.96 -10.66 24.46
CA VAL A 17 5.15 -10.20 23.73
C VAL A 17 4.77 -9.78 22.31
N GLY A 18 3.93 -10.55 21.61
CA GLY A 18 3.43 -10.19 20.28
C GLY A 18 2.63 -8.89 20.27
N ALA A 19 1.79 -8.65 21.28
CA ALA A 19 1.05 -7.41 21.44
C ALA A 19 1.98 -6.23 21.69
N ALA A 20 2.95 -6.36 22.62
CA ALA A 20 3.94 -5.32 22.90
C ALA A 20 4.79 -4.99 21.66
N PHE A 21 5.17 -6.01 20.88
CA PHE A 21 5.89 -5.82 19.61
C PHE A 21 5.06 -5.01 18.61
N LEU A 22 3.79 -5.36 18.44
CA LEU A 22 2.87 -4.68 17.54
C LEU A 22 2.62 -3.22 17.96
N ASP A 23 2.37 -2.99 19.27
CA ASP A 23 2.11 -1.66 19.81
C ASP A 23 3.30 -0.73 19.59
N ALA A 24 4.52 -1.20 19.91
CA ALA A 24 5.74 -0.44 19.69
C ALA A 24 5.97 -0.14 18.19
N LEU A 25 5.71 -1.11 17.32
CA LEU A 25 5.86 -0.93 15.87
C LEU A 25 4.82 0.05 15.30
N ALA A 26 3.58 0.00 15.80
CA ALA A 26 2.48 0.86 15.36
C ALA A 26 2.75 2.36 15.61
N ILE A 27 3.50 2.68 16.67
CA ILE A 27 3.93 4.05 16.96
C ILE A 27 5.36 4.35 16.49
N ARG A 28 5.98 3.40 15.78
CA ARG A 28 7.37 3.46 15.27
C ARG A 28 8.41 3.64 16.38
N ASP A 29 8.14 3.14 17.59
CA ASP A 29 9.14 3.07 18.65
C ASP A 29 10.06 1.86 18.42
N LEU A 30 11.00 2.02 17.49
CA LEU A 30 11.93 0.95 17.13
C LEU A 30 12.95 0.65 18.24
N ALA A 31 13.13 1.58 19.19
CA ALA A 31 13.94 1.31 20.39
C ALA A 31 13.21 0.33 21.31
N ALA A 32 11.91 0.51 21.52
CA ALA A 32 11.08 -0.44 22.26
C ALA A 32 11.04 -1.81 21.55
N VAL A 33 10.88 -1.85 20.22
CA VAL A 33 10.97 -3.10 19.44
C VAL A 33 12.32 -3.78 19.67
N ARG A 34 13.44 -3.02 19.65
CA ARG A 34 14.80 -3.57 19.90
C ARG A 34 14.93 -4.25 21.25
N LEU A 35 14.30 -3.69 22.28
CA LEU A 35 14.33 -4.25 23.65
C LEU A 35 13.59 -5.58 23.77
N LEU A 36 12.62 -5.84 22.90
CA LEU A 36 11.90 -7.11 22.84
C LEU A 36 12.67 -8.20 22.09
N LEU A 37 13.72 -7.86 21.33
CA LEU A 37 14.50 -8.83 20.58
C LEU A 37 15.65 -9.42 21.42
N ALA A 38 15.90 -10.71 21.28
CA ALA A 38 17.15 -11.30 21.67
C ALA A 38 18.29 -10.75 20.79
N ASP A 39 19.52 -10.64 21.32
CA ASP A 39 20.66 -10.10 20.55
C ASP A 39 20.93 -10.91 19.27
N ARG A 40 20.78 -12.23 19.37
CA ARG A 40 20.78 -13.14 18.23
C ARG A 40 19.35 -13.52 17.92
N VAL A 41 18.71 -12.79 17.00
CA VAL A 41 17.39 -13.08 16.49
C VAL A 41 17.48 -13.59 15.06
N ARG A 42 16.87 -14.72 14.78
CA ARG A 42 16.74 -15.26 13.42
C ARG A 42 15.55 -14.61 12.74
N PHE A 43 15.78 -13.66 11.84
CA PHE A 43 14.73 -13.01 11.09
C PHE A 43 14.71 -13.49 9.63
N ARG A 44 13.65 -14.15 9.21
CA ARG A 44 13.40 -14.58 7.82
C ARG A 44 12.23 -13.79 7.27
N MET A 45 12.43 -13.20 6.10
CA MET A 45 11.44 -12.34 5.43
C MET A 45 11.17 -12.88 4.04
N LEU A 46 9.95 -13.29 3.77
CA LEU A 46 9.51 -13.56 2.40
C LEU A 46 8.90 -12.27 1.84
N LEU A 47 9.67 -11.61 1.00
CA LEU A 47 9.31 -10.38 0.30
C LEU A 47 8.92 -10.69 -1.15
N PRO A 48 8.23 -9.79 -1.88
CA PRO A 48 8.00 -9.96 -3.31
C PRO A 48 9.28 -10.14 -4.14
N SER A 49 10.41 -9.61 -3.65
CA SER A 49 11.74 -9.73 -4.27
C SER A 49 12.44 -11.06 -3.96
N GLY A 50 11.90 -11.86 -3.04
CA GLY A 50 12.47 -13.14 -2.61
C GLY A 50 12.69 -13.24 -1.11
N LEU A 51 13.34 -14.34 -0.70
CA LEU A 51 13.67 -14.60 0.70
C LEU A 51 14.90 -13.81 1.13
N MET A 52 14.78 -13.12 2.25
CA MET A 52 15.87 -12.43 2.92
C MET A 52 15.99 -12.89 4.38
N THR A 53 17.19 -12.76 4.95
CA THR A 53 17.46 -13.16 6.33
C THR A 53 18.35 -12.14 7.04
N GLU A 54 18.11 -11.98 8.36
CA GLU A 54 19.00 -11.31 9.29
C GLU A 54 19.25 -12.23 10.50
N ALA A 55 20.39 -12.06 11.16
CA ALA A 55 20.81 -12.94 12.27
C ALA A 55 21.00 -12.19 13.58
N HIS A 56 20.84 -10.88 13.60
CA HIS A 56 21.08 -10.01 14.76
C HIS A 56 19.98 -8.95 14.87
N ALA A 57 19.70 -8.56 16.12
CA ALA A 57 18.68 -7.57 16.43
C ALA A 57 18.89 -6.24 15.71
N ASP A 58 20.12 -5.77 15.60
CA ASP A 58 20.42 -4.48 14.95
C ASP A 58 20.14 -4.54 13.43
N GLY A 59 20.46 -5.65 12.77
CA GLY A 59 20.09 -5.87 11.38
C GLY A 59 18.56 -5.93 11.19
N THR A 60 17.86 -6.61 12.11
CA THR A 60 16.40 -6.68 12.15
C THR A 60 15.78 -5.30 12.27
N ILE A 61 16.26 -4.48 13.23
CA ILE A 61 15.79 -3.10 13.41
C ILE A 61 16.12 -2.24 12.19
N GLY A 62 17.30 -2.43 11.58
CA GLY A 62 17.67 -1.75 10.34
C GLY A 62 16.68 -1.98 9.21
N ARG A 63 16.05 -3.17 9.13
CA ARG A 63 14.98 -3.45 8.14
C ARG A 63 13.71 -2.65 8.43
N PHE A 64 13.26 -2.61 9.68
CA PHE A 64 12.09 -1.82 10.06
C PHE A 64 12.33 -0.31 9.89
N ILE A 65 13.54 0.18 10.20
CA ILE A 65 13.94 1.56 9.90
C ILE A 65 13.79 1.83 8.39
N GLY A 66 14.40 0.99 7.54
CA GLY A 66 14.35 1.16 6.08
C GLY A 66 12.95 1.08 5.49
N TRP A 67 11.99 0.46 6.20
CA TRP A 67 10.60 0.39 5.75
C TRP A 67 9.76 1.59 6.20
N PHE A 68 10.00 2.14 7.40
CA PHE A 68 9.04 3.00 8.07
C PHE A 68 9.57 4.37 8.50
N ALA A 69 10.91 4.59 8.55
CA ALA A 69 11.47 5.81 9.12
C ALA A 69 11.19 7.06 8.28
N ASP A 70 11.21 6.92 6.94
CA ASP A 70 11.06 8.06 6.03
C ASP A 70 9.60 8.52 5.84
N ALA A 71 8.64 7.80 6.45
CA ALA A 71 7.24 8.18 6.36
C ALA A 71 6.95 9.42 7.21
N ASP A 72 6.45 10.48 6.57
CA ASP A 72 5.98 11.70 7.23
C ASP A 72 4.58 11.53 7.84
N ARG A 73 3.77 10.59 7.29
CA ARG A 73 2.48 10.15 7.86
C ARG A 73 2.43 8.64 7.94
N PHE A 74 1.82 8.14 9.01
CA PHE A 74 1.75 6.72 9.29
C PHE A 74 0.43 6.38 9.99
N ASP A 75 -0.41 5.61 9.31
CA ASP A 75 -1.73 5.21 9.78
C ASP A 75 -1.79 3.69 9.93
N VAL A 76 -2.36 3.22 11.03
CA VAL A 76 -2.69 1.81 11.26
C VAL A 76 -4.09 1.54 10.73
N GLU A 77 -4.21 0.85 9.60
CA GLU A 77 -5.52 0.49 9.04
C GLU A 77 -6.13 -0.75 9.70
N ALA A 78 -5.28 -1.73 9.99
CA ALA A 78 -5.65 -2.94 10.69
C ALA A 78 -4.45 -3.50 11.43
N SER A 79 -4.68 -4.08 12.60
CA SER A 79 -3.65 -4.77 13.36
C SER A 79 -4.27 -5.81 14.29
N SER A 80 -3.56 -6.90 14.52
CA SER A 80 -3.95 -7.91 15.50
C SER A 80 -2.72 -8.63 16.04
N ALA A 81 -2.78 -9.02 17.31
CA ALA A 81 -1.85 -9.91 17.95
C ALA A 81 -2.59 -11.10 18.56
N GLY A 82 -2.09 -12.29 18.32
CA GLY A 82 -2.66 -13.54 18.78
C GLY A 82 -1.57 -14.55 19.13
N GLU A 83 -1.97 -15.80 19.31
CA GLU A 83 -1.05 -16.91 19.56
C GLU A 83 -1.51 -18.13 18.73
N VAL A 84 -0.55 -18.85 18.17
CA VAL A 84 -0.76 -20.11 17.43
C VAL A 84 0.33 -21.09 17.84
N GLU A 85 -0.07 -22.17 18.51
CA GLU A 85 0.83 -23.26 18.93
C GLU A 85 2.09 -22.76 19.70
N GLY A 86 1.89 -21.81 20.65
CA GLY A 86 2.96 -21.26 21.47
C GLY A 86 3.78 -20.15 20.81
N ARG A 87 3.50 -19.81 19.55
CA ARG A 87 4.14 -18.72 18.84
C ARG A 87 3.26 -17.48 18.85
N ALA A 88 3.83 -16.29 19.02
CA ALA A 88 3.06 -15.07 18.82
C ALA A 88 2.77 -14.86 17.32
N ALA A 89 1.50 -14.62 17.00
CA ALA A 89 1.05 -14.27 15.65
C ALA A 89 0.72 -12.79 15.59
N VAL A 90 1.44 -12.03 14.78
CA VAL A 90 1.25 -10.58 14.63
C VAL A 90 0.90 -10.27 13.18
N THR A 91 -0.16 -9.50 13.00
CA THR A 91 -0.59 -9.07 11.67
C THR A 91 -0.86 -7.58 11.69
N TYR A 92 -0.43 -6.89 10.65
CA TYR A 92 -0.76 -5.49 10.48
C TYR A 92 -0.87 -5.06 9.02
N ARG A 93 -1.66 -4.03 8.81
CA ARG A 93 -1.75 -3.28 7.58
C ARG A 93 -1.53 -1.81 7.90
N PHE A 94 -0.42 -1.29 7.38
CA PHE A 94 -0.04 0.10 7.59
C PHE A 94 -0.15 0.88 6.29
N ARG A 95 -0.68 2.08 6.39
CA ARG A 95 -0.69 3.07 5.34
C ARG A 95 0.31 4.16 5.70
N LEU A 96 1.22 4.45 4.81
CA LEU A 96 2.27 5.42 5.03
C LEU A 96 2.41 6.36 3.83
N HIS A 97 2.81 7.58 4.11
CA HIS A 97 3.09 8.61 3.11
C HIS A 97 4.55 9.01 3.22
N ASP A 98 5.20 9.19 2.08
CA ASP A 98 6.56 9.69 1.94
C ASP A 98 6.70 10.49 0.64
N ALA A 99 7.93 10.76 0.19
CA ALA A 99 8.22 11.50 -1.03
C ALA A 99 7.58 10.88 -2.30
N ASP A 100 7.33 9.57 -2.30
CA ASP A 100 6.70 8.84 -3.41
C ASP A 100 5.16 8.78 -3.30
N GLY A 101 4.59 9.40 -2.26
CA GLY A 101 3.16 9.43 -2.01
C GLY A 101 2.67 8.35 -1.04
N TRP A 102 1.36 8.10 -1.03
CA TRP A 102 0.75 7.12 -0.16
C TRP A 102 1.04 5.69 -0.59
N ARG A 103 1.45 4.86 0.35
CA ARG A 103 1.71 3.41 0.15
C ARG A 103 1.05 2.58 1.23
N LEU A 104 0.69 1.36 0.89
CA LEU A 104 0.16 0.33 1.78
C LEU A 104 1.16 -0.81 1.89
N ILE A 105 1.30 -1.35 3.09
CA ILE A 105 2.01 -2.60 3.33
C ILE A 105 1.19 -3.47 4.28
N GLU A 106 1.14 -4.76 3.99
CA GLU A 106 0.55 -5.76 4.87
C GLU A 106 1.60 -6.81 5.20
N GLN A 107 1.74 -7.12 6.48
CA GLN A 107 2.72 -8.10 6.95
C GLN A 107 2.10 -9.03 7.99
N HIS A 108 2.51 -10.29 7.93
CA HIS A 108 2.13 -11.35 8.86
C HIS A 108 3.40 -11.93 9.44
N LEU A 109 3.51 -11.95 10.76
CA LEU A 109 4.69 -12.40 11.48
C LEU A 109 4.33 -13.53 12.44
N MET A 110 5.21 -14.52 12.51
CA MET A 110 5.24 -15.52 13.57
C MET A 110 6.51 -15.32 14.37
N LEU A 111 6.37 -15.09 15.69
CA LEU A 111 7.46 -14.82 16.59
C LEU A 111 7.66 -15.99 17.52
N ASP A 112 8.89 -16.49 17.63
CA ASP A 112 9.30 -17.44 18.68
C ASP A 112 9.87 -16.61 19.84
N VAL A 113 9.40 -16.88 21.05
CA VAL A 113 9.80 -16.18 22.27
C VAL A 113 10.62 -17.14 23.11
N ASP A 114 11.77 -16.70 23.60
CA ASP A 114 12.63 -17.48 24.49
C ASP A 114 12.15 -17.46 25.96
N ALA A 115 12.82 -18.21 26.82
CA ALA A 115 12.46 -18.32 28.22
C ALA A 115 12.63 -17.01 29.02
N ASP A 116 13.35 -16.02 28.47
CA ASP A 116 13.54 -14.70 29.04
C ASP A 116 12.50 -13.68 28.54
N GLY A 117 11.49 -14.14 27.75
CA GLY A 117 10.45 -13.31 27.18
C GLY A 117 10.91 -12.45 26.00
N ARG A 118 12.01 -12.83 25.32
CA ARG A 118 12.54 -12.11 24.17
C ARG A 118 12.26 -12.87 22.88
N VAL A 119 12.04 -12.13 21.81
CA VAL A 119 11.86 -12.69 20.47
C VAL A 119 13.20 -13.19 19.94
N GLU A 120 13.33 -14.51 19.80
CA GLU A 120 14.53 -15.18 19.27
C GLU A 120 14.42 -15.55 17.78
N ALA A 121 13.20 -15.63 17.26
CA ALA A 121 12.98 -15.82 15.83
C ALA A 121 11.74 -15.10 15.31
N ILE A 122 11.83 -14.62 14.07
CA ILE A 122 10.75 -13.96 13.35
C ILE A 122 10.66 -14.58 11.95
N ASP A 123 9.49 -15.10 11.61
CA ASP A 123 9.15 -15.47 10.24
C ASP A 123 8.12 -14.46 9.72
N LEU A 124 8.44 -13.73 8.66
CA LEU A 124 7.62 -12.65 8.11
C LEU A 124 7.22 -12.93 6.67
N LEU A 125 5.93 -12.77 6.38
CA LEU A 125 5.38 -12.68 5.04
C LEU A 125 4.99 -11.23 4.77
N CYS A 126 5.46 -10.66 3.65
CA CYS A 126 5.24 -9.26 3.29
C CYS A 126 4.55 -9.15 1.93
N SER A 127 3.50 -8.35 1.85
CA SER A 127 2.83 -8.02 0.57
C SER A 127 3.71 -7.19 -0.37
N GLY A 128 4.78 -6.58 0.15
CA GLY A 128 5.47 -5.46 -0.47
C GLY A 128 4.69 -4.16 -0.36
N PHE A 129 5.37 -3.06 -0.64
CA PHE A 129 4.73 -1.75 -0.71
C PHE A 129 3.90 -1.64 -1.99
N ARG A 130 2.63 -1.33 -1.81
CA ARG A 130 1.72 -1.00 -2.91
C ARG A 130 1.45 0.48 -2.85
N SER A 131 1.78 1.20 -3.92
CA SER A 131 1.35 2.59 -4.02
C SER A 131 -0.16 2.64 -3.88
N LEU A 132 -0.63 3.28 -2.84
CA LEU A 132 -1.97 3.81 -2.80
C LEU A 132 -1.91 5.08 -3.65
N VAL A 133 -1.86 4.88 -4.93
CA VAL A 133 -2.40 5.91 -5.79
C VAL A 133 -3.77 6.15 -5.20
N ALA A 134 -4.00 7.34 -4.66
CA ALA A 134 -5.29 7.73 -4.13
C ALA A 134 -6.32 7.22 -5.12
N ASP A 135 -7.07 6.23 -4.74
CA ASP A 135 -8.17 5.53 -5.41
C ASP A 135 -8.43 5.98 -6.86
N GLY A 136 -7.44 5.89 -7.74
CA GLY A 136 -7.45 6.43 -9.10
C GLY A 136 -7.70 7.94 -9.22
N SER A 137 -8.09 8.64 -8.15
CA SER A 137 -8.54 10.04 -8.18
C SER A 137 -7.41 11.03 -8.51
N ASP A 138 -6.18 10.78 -8.06
CA ASP A 138 -5.04 11.63 -8.41
C ASP A 138 -4.57 11.42 -9.86
N ARG A 139 -4.90 10.26 -10.45
CA ARG A 139 -4.67 10.01 -11.87
C ARG A 139 -5.87 10.36 -12.74
N VAL A 140 -7.02 10.66 -12.13
CA VAL A 140 -8.23 11.02 -12.85
C VAL A 140 -8.44 12.52 -12.75
N HIS A 141 -8.14 13.21 -13.84
CA HIS A 141 -8.46 14.62 -14.02
C HIS A 141 -9.86 14.72 -14.59
N ARG A 142 -10.60 15.73 -14.17
CA ARG A 142 -11.98 15.93 -14.59
C ARG A 142 -12.12 17.19 -15.42
N PHE A 143 -12.80 17.05 -16.54
CA PHE A 143 -13.18 18.16 -17.41
C PHE A 143 -14.67 18.08 -17.65
N ASP A 144 -15.41 19.01 -17.07
CA ASP A 144 -16.84 19.18 -17.36
C ASP A 144 -17.00 20.21 -18.48
N ALA A 145 -17.29 19.72 -19.66
CA ALA A 145 -17.51 20.56 -20.84
C ALA A 145 -18.94 21.11 -20.90
N GLY A 146 -19.85 20.66 -20.02
CA GLY A 146 -21.24 21.12 -20.02
C GLY A 146 -21.92 20.92 -21.37
N ASP A 147 -22.40 22.03 -21.95
CA ASP A 147 -23.07 22.07 -23.25
C ASP A 147 -22.11 22.41 -24.41
N LEU A 148 -20.80 22.45 -24.17
CA LEU A 148 -19.80 22.75 -25.19
C LEU A 148 -19.80 21.64 -26.26
N GLY A 149 -20.12 21.98 -27.48
CA GLY A 149 -20.13 21.08 -28.62
C GLY A 149 -18.82 21.08 -29.40
N CYS A 150 -18.69 20.14 -30.33
CA CYS A 150 -17.52 20.07 -31.21
C CYS A 150 -17.33 21.32 -32.07
N ALA A 151 -18.43 21.95 -32.49
CA ALA A 151 -18.41 23.21 -33.24
C ALA A 151 -17.99 24.42 -32.36
N ASP A 152 -18.16 24.30 -31.05
CA ASP A 152 -17.90 25.37 -30.07
C ASP A 152 -16.53 25.25 -29.40
N GLY A 153 -15.68 24.36 -29.88
CA GLY A 153 -14.29 24.20 -29.39
C GLY A 153 -14.06 23.06 -28.42
N LEU A 154 -15.01 22.13 -28.23
CA LEU A 154 -14.83 20.96 -27.35
C LEU A 154 -13.55 20.17 -27.68
N ALA A 155 -13.25 19.98 -28.97
CA ALA A 155 -12.05 19.27 -29.42
C ALA A 155 -10.75 19.98 -29.03
N GLU A 156 -10.73 21.31 -29.03
CA GLU A 156 -9.56 22.10 -28.64
C GLU A 156 -9.36 22.07 -27.14
N GLU A 157 -10.41 22.25 -26.35
CA GLU A 157 -10.40 22.13 -24.90
C GLU A 157 -9.96 20.72 -24.44
N PHE A 158 -10.47 19.68 -25.11
CA PHE A 158 -10.04 18.31 -24.84
C PHE A 158 -8.53 18.14 -25.07
N ARG A 159 -7.98 18.65 -26.19
CA ARG A 159 -6.53 18.60 -26.45
C ARG A 159 -5.73 19.33 -25.38
N ARG A 160 -6.18 20.51 -24.97
CA ARG A 160 -5.55 21.34 -23.96
C ARG A 160 -5.47 20.60 -22.62
N HIS A 161 -6.58 20.00 -22.17
CA HIS A 161 -6.63 19.25 -20.95
C HIS A 161 -5.76 17.98 -21.01
N MET A 162 -5.78 17.25 -22.13
CA MET A 162 -4.91 16.07 -22.31
C MET A 162 -3.42 16.41 -22.26
N GLN A 163 -3.01 17.59 -22.72
CA GLN A 163 -1.62 18.03 -22.66
C GLN A 163 -1.17 18.43 -21.24
N GLN A 164 -2.08 18.82 -20.38
CA GLN A 164 -1.79 19.28 -19.02
C GLN A 164 -1.67 18.14 -18.00
N ILE A 165 -2.20 16.96 -18.27
CA ILE A 165 -2.11 15.84 -17.35
C ILE A 165 -0.84 15.00 -17.64
N PRO A 166 -0.25 14.30 -16.65
CA PRO A 166 0.90 13.42 -16.89
C PRO A 166 0.56 12.22 -17.78
N VAL A 167 1.55 11.66 -18.47
CA VAL A 167 1.42 10.40 -19.23
C VAL A 167 0.97 9.27 -18.30
N GLY A 168 0.00 8.45 -18.74
CA GLY A 168 -0.59 7.38 -17.93
C GLY A 168 -1.71 7.84 -17.00
N HIS A 169 -1.98 9.15 -16.92
CA HIS A 169 -3.16 9.68 -16.22
C HIS A 169 -4.40 9.65 -17.10
N VAL A 170 -5.56 9.66 -16.48
CA VAL A 170 -6.87 9.57 -17.15
C VAL A 170 -7.56 10.93 -17.07
N LEU A 171 -8.02 11.44 -18.21
CA LEU A 171 -8.97 12.55 -18.28
C LEU A 171 -10.39 11.98 -18.37
N MET A 172 -11.22 12.30 -17.41
CA MET A 172 -12.66 12.05 -17.45
C MET A 172 -13.35 13.29 -17.98
N VAL A 173 -13.92 13.17 -19.17
CA VAL A 173 -14.68 14.22 -19.84
C VAL A 173 -16.15 13.98 -19.62
N SER A 174 -16.88 15.01 -19.17
CA SER A 174 -18.34 15.05 -19.07
C SER A 174 -18.87 16.08 -20.04
N THR A 175 -19.80 15.70 -20.91
CA THR A 175 -20.44 16.62 -21.87
C THR A 175 -21.89 16.23 -22.09
N ARG A 176 -22.73 17.20 -22.51
CA ARG A 176 -24.11 16.98 -22.96
C ARG A 176 -24.24 16.93 -24.49
N ASP A 177 -23.15 17.19 -25.21
CA ASP A 177 -23.15 17.07 -26.67
C ASP A 177 -23.18 15.60 -27.10
N PRO A 178 -24.26 15.13 -27.74
CA PRO A 178 -24.36 13.74 -28.21
C PRO A 178 -23.36 13.41 -29.32
N ALA A 179 -22.90 14.41 -30.09
CA ALA A 179 -21.91 14.23 -31.16
C ALA A 179 -20.52 13.88 -30.59
N ALA A 180 -20.22 14.26 -29.34
CA ALA A 180 -18.96 13.97 -28.70
C ALA A 180 -18.65 12.48 -28.64
N LYS A 181 -19.65 11.60 -28.62
CA LYS A 181 -19.49 10.15 -28.63
C LYS A 181 -18.80 9.65 -29.89
N GLU A 182 -19.09 10.30 -31.04
CA GLU A 182 -18.54 9.94 -32.34
C GLU A 182 -17.21 10.68 -32.62
N ASP A 183 -17.06 11.91 -32.13
CA ASP A 183 -15.96 12.79 -32.50
C ASP A 183 -14.73 12.65 -31.58
N LEU A 184 -14.92 12.59 -30.25
CA LEU A 184 -13.80 12.57 -29.29
C LEU A 184 -12.99 11.26 -29.30
N PRO A 185 -13.59 10.06 -29.42
CA PRO A 185 -12.82 8.82 -29.40
C PRO A 185 -11.82 8.68 -30.57
N PRO A 186 -12.18 8.98 -31.83
CA PRO A 186 -11.22 9.02 -32.93
C PRO A 186 -10.12 10.06 -32.72
N LEU A 187 -10.47 11.25 -32.21
CA LEU A 187 -9.53 12.30 -31.90
C LEU A 187 -8.50 11.85 -30.86
N ALA A 188 -8.96 11.24 -29.74
CA ALA A 188 -8.09 10.72 -28.71
C ALA A 188 -7.10 9.68 -29.25
N ARG A 189 -7.57 8.73 -30.05
CA ARG A 189 -6.73 7.70 -30.68
C ARG A 189 -5.71 8.28 -31.65
N MET A 190 -6.15 9.26 -32.46
CA MET A 190 -5.25 9.95 -33.41
C MET A 190 -4.14 10.71 -32.70
N MET A 191 -4.38 11.19 -31.47
CA MET A 191 -3.40 11.83 -30.61
C MET A 191 -2.51 10.82 -29.84
N GLY A 192 -2.69 9.50 -30.03
CA GLY A 192 -1.93 8.47 -29.33
C GLY A 192 -2.42 8.15 -27.92
N HIS A 193 -3.65 8.53 -27.59
CA HIS A 193 -4.27 8.26 -26.29
C HIS A 193 -5.18 7.03 -26.33
N VAL A 194 -5.48 6.47 -25.15
CA VAL A 194 -6.29 5.25 -25.00
C VAL A 194 -7.65 5.60 -24.42
N VAL A 195 -8.72 5.37 -25.17
CA VAL A 195 -10.09 5.48 -24.66
C VAL A 195 -10.39 4.26 -23.79
N ARG A 196 -10.64 4.48 -22.48
CA ARG A 196 -10.89 3.45 -21.49
C ARG A 196 -12.35 3.09 -21.34
N SER A 197 -13.23 4.09 -21.29
CA SER A 197 -14.68 3.89 -21.23
C SER A 197 -15.43 5.04 -21.90
N ILE A 198 -16.67 4.72 -22.35
CA ILE A 198 -17.66 5.68 -22.80
C ILE A 198 -18.98 5.24 -22.19
N GLU A 199 -19.58 6.09 -21.37
CA GLU A 199 -20.78 5.79 -20.59
C GLU A 199 -21.82 6.89 -20.79
N ALA A 200 -23.10 6.51 -20.85
CA ALA A 200 -24.23 7.42 -20.90
C ALA A 200 -25.16 7.08 -19.72
N PRO A 201 -24.99 7.72 -18.54
CA PRO A 201 -25.69 7.34 -17.30
C PRO A 201 -27.20 7.64 -17.30
N GLY A 202 -27.77 8.13 -18.41
CA GLY A 202 -29.21 8.32 -18.56
C GLY A 202 -29.73 9.70 -18.12
N ASP A 203 -28.85 10.58 -17.66
CA ASP A 203 -29.15 11.99 -17.31
C ASP A 203 -28.88 12.98 -18.45
N GLY A 204 -28.70 12.46 -19.68
CA GLY A 204 -28.39 13.23 -20.88
C GLY A 204 -26.91 13.63 -20.97
N ARG A 205 -26.04 13.13 -20.10
CA ARG A 205 -24.60 13.33 -20.15
C ARG A 205 -23.90 12.15 -20.80
N LEU A 206 -22.81 12.44 -21.47
CA LEU A 206 -21.80 11.47 -21.91
C LEU A 206 -20.58 11.60 -20.98
N LEU A 207 -20.15 10.47 -20.44
CA LEU A 207 -18.90 10.38 -19.69
C LEU A 207 -17.89 9.57 -20.51
N MET A 208 -16.72 10.13 -20.77
CA MET A 208 -15.65 9.45 -21.48
C MET A 208 -14.36 9.51 -20.66
N SER A 209 -13.72 8.37 -20.47
CA SER A 209 -12.43 8.25 -19.80
C SER A 209 -11.32 7.97 -20.81
N VAL A 210 -10.31 8.83 -20.87
CA VAL A 210 -9.19 8.73 -21.81
C VAL A 210 -7.88 8.79 -21.05
N GLU A 211 -7.07 7.74 -21.20
CA GLU A 211 -5.71 7.70 -20.66
C GLU A 211 -4.74 8.39 -21.61
N ARG A 212 -3.92 9.31 -21.07
CA ARG A 212 -2.87 9.97 -21.83
C ARG A 212 -1.80 8.98 -22.23
N GLY A 213 -1.64 8.76 -23.54
CA GLY A 213 -0.51 8.06 -24.14
C GLY A 213 0.75 8.93 -24.20
N ARG A 214 1.80 8.35 -24.73
CA ARG A 214 3.10 9.01 -24.91
C ARG A 214 3.07 10.01 -26.05
#